data_9a3120e2aec9fc498a041e2a68ca5f05
#
_entry.id   9a3120e2aec9fc498a041e2a68ca5f05
#
_cell.length_a   1.000
_cell.length_b   1.000
_cell.length_c   1.000
_cell.angle_alpha   90.00
_cell.angle_beta   90.00
_cell.angle_gamma   90.00
#
_symmetry.space_group_name_H-M   'P 1'
#
loop_
_entity.id
_entity.type
_entity.pdbx_description
1 polymer ?
#
loop_
_entity_poly.entity_id
_entity_poly.type
_entity_poly.pdbx_seq_one_letter_code
_entity_poly.pdbx_strand_id
1 'polypeptide(L)'
;MELINRPRRLRQNEAIRRMCRETRLSVDSLIYPIFVDETLTGKRPIPALDGQYHYGVDAVNEAVEECLAAGIRRGILFGLPAEKDAQGSSAWDKKGVIQEAIHAIKAKHPEFYLITDVCMCEYTDHGHCGILCGHEVDNDKTLEVLSKTALSHVEAGADMVAPSDMMDGRIAAIRAILDQHDHQNVPIMAYSAKYASAFYGPFREAAGSAPSFGDRKSYQMDPHNRKEAVKECALDVDEGADILMVKPALSYLDAVSYTHLTLPTHS
;
A
#
# COMPACT_ATOMS: atom_id res chain seq x y z
N MET A 1 40.51 -27.91 -25.49
CA MET A 1 39.06 -27.87 -25.16
C MET A 1 38.46 -26.65 -25.86
N GLU A 2 37.53 -26.86 -26.81
CA GLU A 2 36.80 -25.76 -27.45
C GLU A 2 35.66 -25.33 -26.53
N LEU A 3 35.68 -24.07 -26.09
CA LEU A 3 34.62 -23.49 -25.27
C LEU A 3 33.51 -22.93 -26.18
N ILE A 4 32.43 -23.68 -26.36
CA ILE A 4 31.24 -23.27 -27.11
C ILE A 4 30.47 -22.19 -26.33
N ASN A 5 30.22 -22.44 -25.04
CA ASN A 5 29.48 -21.53 -24.16
C ASN A 5 30.43 -20.51 -23.49
N ARG A 6 30.24 -19.26 -23.83
CA ARG A 6 31.04 -18.13 -23.30
C ARG A 6 30.13 -17.00 -22.81
N PRO A 7 29.57 -17.07 -21.63
CA PRO A 7 28.67 -16.03 -21.10
C PRO A 7 29.31 -14.62 -21.07
N ARG A 8 30.65 -14.53 -21.02
CA ARG A 8 31.38 -13.26 -21.08
C ARG A 8 31.15 -12.48 -22.38
N ARG A 9 30.66 -13.12 -23.45
CA ARG A 9 30.34 -12.44 -24.72
C ARG A 9 29.30 -11.34 -24.50
N LEU A 10 28.33 -11.56 -23.61
CA LEU A 10 27.24 -10.62 -23.29
C LEU A 10 27.64 -9.55 -22.24
N ARG A 11 28.92 -9.53 -21.81
CA ARG A 11 29.42 -8.60 -20.79
C ARG A 11 30.51 -7.65 -21.31
N GLN A 12 30.90 -7.76 -22.57
CA GLN A 12 32.09 -7.12 -23.11
C GLN A 12 32.05 -5.60 -23.07
N ASN A 13 30.91 -4.99 -23.33
CA ASN A 13 30.74 -3.55 -23.30
C ASN A 13 29.37 -3.15 -22.74
N GLU A 14 29.19 -1.85 -22.47
CA GLU A 14 27.96 -1.34 -21.86
C GLU A 14 26.73 -1.55 -22.77
N ALA A 15 26.88 -1.39 -24.08
CA ALA A 15 25.76 -1.55 -25.00
C ALA A 15 25.14 -2.94 -24.91
N ILE A 16 25.99 -4.01 -24.99
CA ILE A 16 25.49 -5.39 -24.90
C ILE A 16 24.98 -5.69 -23.49
N ARG A 17 25.64 -5.19 -22.43
CA ARG A 17 25.12 -5.38 -21.06
C ARG A 17 23.75 -4.76 -20.88
N ARG A 18 23.55 -3.52 -21.38
CA ARG A 18 22.23 -2.86 -21.33
C ARG A 18 21.15 -3.59 -22.11
N MET A 19 21.51 -4.13 -23.28
CA MET A 19 20.58 -4.91 -24.11
C MET A 19 20.10 -6.19 -23.39
N CYS A 20 20.98 -6.82 -22.61
CA CYS A 20 20.72 -8.08 -21.92
C CYS A 20 20.19 -7.92 -20.48
N ARG A 21 19.95 -6.70 -20.00
CA ARG A 21 19.39 -6.46 -18.65
C ARG A 21 17.97 -7.00 -18.58
N GLU A 22 17.72 -7.87 -17.62
CA GLU A 22 16.38 -8.36 -17.28
C GLU A 22 15.62 -7.32 -16.45
N THR A 23 16.28 -6.75 -15.43
CA THR A 23 15.69 -5.72 -14.57
C THR A 23 15.97 -4.32 -15.12
N ARG A 24 14.91 -3.57 -15.36
CA ARG A 24 14.99 -2.17 -15.82
C ARG A 24 14.13 -1.29 -14.91
N LEU A 25 14.71 -0.21 -14.39
CA LEU A 25 13.97 0.78 -13.63
C LEU A 25 13.36 1.80 -14.59
N SER A 26 12.09 2.10 -14.39
CA SER A 26 11.36 3.16 -15.08
C SER A 26 10.58 3.98 -14.05
N VAL A 27 10.40 5.26 -14.30
CA VAL A 27 9.50 6.12 -13.53
C VAL A 27 8.06 5.59 -13.58
N ASP A 28 7.69 4.86 -14.63
CA ASP A 28 6.38 4.23 -14.77
C ASP A 28 6.15 3.07 -13.80
N SER A 29 7.18 2.59 -13.12
CA SER A 29 7.07 1.55 -12.08
C SER A 29 7.03 2.12 -10.65
N LEU A 30 7.15 3.46 -10.51
CA LEU A 30 7.21 4.11 -9.20
C LEU A 30 5.83 4.57 -8.74
N ILE A 31 5.54 4.35 -7.46
CA ILE A 31 4.37 4.87 -6.74
C ILE A 31 4.91 5.72 -5.59
N TYR A 32 4.54 7.00 -5.54
CA TYR A 32 5.05 7.92 -4.52
C TYR A 32 4.14 7.95 -3.28
N PRO A 33 4.66 7.74 -2.05
CA PRO A 33 3.89 7.84 -0.84
C PRO A 33 3.62 9.30 -0.48
N ILE A 34 2.37 9.63 -0.18
CA ILE A 34 1.92 10.97 0.23
C ILE A 34 1.21 10.85 1.57
N PHE A 35 1.68 11.58 2.57
CA PHE A 35 1.12 11.59 3.93
C PHE A 35 0.28 12.85 4.12
N VAL A 36 -1.01 12.68 4.37
CA VAL A 36 -1.97 13.79 4.53
C VAL A 36 -2.39 13.91 5.98
N ASP A 37 -2.11 15.05 6.60
CA ASP A 37 -2.41 15.35 8.01
C ASP A 37 -3.58 16.34 8.09
N GLU A 38 -4.70 15.89 8.63
CA GLU A 38 -5.94 16.67 8.75
C GLU A 38 -5.78 17.93 9.59
N THR A 39 -4.84 17.91 10.55
CA THR A 39 -4.62 19.02 11.48
C THR A 39 -3.68 20.09 10.93
N LEU A 40 -3.04 19.82 9.80
CA LEU A 40 -1.99 20.66 9.24
C LEU A 40 -2.54 21.63 8.19
N THR A 41 -2.05 22.86 8.19
CA THR A 41 -2.12 23.79 7.06
C THR A 41 -0.74 23.92 6.46
N GLY A 42 -0.63 23.79 5.12
CA GLY A 42 0.64 23.72 4.43
C GLY A 42 1.35 22.37 4.54
N LYS A 43 2.69 22.37 4.66
CA LYS A 43 3.47 21.13 4.79
C LYS A 43 4.50 21.19 5.92
N ARG A 44 4.83 20.02 6.48
CA ARG A 44 5.80 19.84 7.57
C ARG A 44 6.75 18.67 7.27
N PRO A 45 8.08 18.82 7.38
CA PRO A 45 9.02 17.72 7.17
C PRO A 45 8.74 16.54 8.12
N ILE A 46 8.95 15.30 7.63
CA ILE A 46 8.91 14.09 8.43
C ILE A 46 10.34 13.77 8.90
N PRO A 47 10.68 13.90 10.20
CA PRO A 47 12.05 13.74 10.67
C PRO A 47 12.66 12.37 10.35
N ALA A 48 11.84 11.30 10.42
CA ALA A 48 12.28 9.93 10.17
C ALA A 48 12.45 9.57 8.68
N LEU A 49 11.95 10.42 7.76
CA LEU A 49 11.98 10.19 6.31
C LEU A 49 12.50 11.45 5.61
N ASP A 50 13.82 11.53 5.42
CA ASP A 50 14.46 12.68 4.79
C ASP A 50 13.87 12.99 3.40
N GLY A 51 13.55 14.25 3.17
CA GLY A 51 12.92 14.71 1.93
C GLY A 51 11.41 14.39 1.81
N GLN A 52 10.79 13.79 2.84
CA GLN A 52 9.34 13.55 2.88
C GLN A 52 8.64 14.54 3.79
N TYR A 53 7.35 14.80 3.51
CA TYR A 53 6.54 15.76 4.23
C TYR A 53 5.17 15.19 4.58
N HIS A 54 4.62 15.66 5.70
CA HIS A 54 3.18 15.68 5.92
C HIS A 54 2.61 16.91 5.19
N TYR A 55 1.49 16.72 4.51
CA TYR A 55 0.77 17.79 3.82
C TYR A 55 -0.61 17.96 4.43
N GLY A 56 -1.02 19.20 4.69
CA GLY A 56 -2.42 19.52 4.89
C GLY A 56 -3.22 19.27 3.59
N VAL A 57 -4.53 19.12 3.69
CA VAL A 57 -5.39 18.97 2.50
C VAL A 57 -5.25 20.16 1.55
N ASP A 58 -5.02 21.37 2.09
CA ASP A 58 -4.79 22.60 1.32
C ASP A 58 -3.51 22.57 0.47
N ALA A 59 -2.48 21.81 0.91
CA ALA A 59 -1.17 21.74 0.29
C ALA A 59 -0.87 20.41 -0.44
N VAL A 60 -1.77 19.43 -0.39
CA VAL A 60 -1.53 18.08 -0.95
C VAL A 60 -1.18 18.10 -2.44
N ASN A 61 -1.68 19.09 -3.18
CA ASN A 61 -1.37 19.25 -4.60
C ASN A 61 0.12 19.61 -4.86
N GLU A 62 0.85 20.15 -3.89
CA GLU A 62 2.30 20.38 -4.03
C GLU A 62 3.05 19.05 -4.21
N ALA A 63 2.67 18.00 -3.44
CA ALA A 63 3.25 16.67 -3.60
C ALA A 63 2.97 16.08 -4.98
N VAL A 64 1.75 16.27 -5.50
CA VAL A 64 1.38 15.81 -6.85
C VAL A 64 2.19 16.55 -7.92
N GLU A 65 2.35 17.86 -7.80
CA GLU A 65 3.15 18.67 -8.75
C GLU A 65 4.63 18.29 -8.74
N GLU A 66 5.20 18.01 -7.57
CA GLU A 66 6.57 17.48 -7.44
C GLU A 66 6.70 16.11 -8.14
N CYS A 67 5.72 15.22 -7.96
CA CYS A 67 5.66 13.93 -8.66
C CYS A 67 5.62 14.10 -10.18
N LEU A 68 4.71 14.93 -10.68
CA LEU A 68 4.53 15.19 -12.11
C LEU A 68 5.79 15.79 -12.74
N ALA A 69 6.45 16.71 -12.03
CA ALA A 69 7.72 17.30 -12.46
C ALA A 69 8.86 16.25 -12.56
N ALA A 70 8.84 15.24 -11.71
CA ALA A 70 9.76 14.09 -11.74
C ALA A 70 9.35 12.99 -12.75
N GLY A 71 8.22 13.16 -13.46
CA GLY A 71 7.66 12.17 -14.39
C GLY A 71 6.86 11.04 -13.73
N ILE A 72 6.63 11.09 -12.42
CA ILE A 72 5.83 10.12 -11.67
C ILE A 72 4.35 10.52 -11.73
N ARG A 73 3.49 9.63 -12.19
CA ARG A 73 2.07 9.91 -12.45
C ARG A 73 1.12 9.19 -11.50
N ARG A 74 1.64 8.63 -10.40
CA ARG A 74 0.83 7.90 -9.42
C ARG A 74 1.38 8.06 -8.02
N GLY A 75 0.46 8.13 -7.06
CA GLY A 75 0.78 8.21 -5.64
C GLY A 75 -0.13 7.35 -4.80
N ILE A 76 0.35 6.95 -3.62
CA ILE A 76 -0.43 6.28 -2.61
C ILE A 76 -0.61 7.19 -1.40
N LEU A 77 -1.86 7.39 -0.96
CA LEU A 77 -2.21 8.27 0.15
C LEU A 77 -2.26 7.50 1.47
N PHE A 78 -1.67 8.12 2.52
CA PHE A 78 -1.76 7.70 3.91
C PHE A 78 -2.35 8.86 4.73
N GLY A 79 -3.44 8.61 5.47
CA GLY A 79 -4.15 9.64 6.22
C GLY A 79 -3.76 9.69 7.69
N LEU A 80 -3.59 10.90 8.21
CA LEU A 80 -3.44 11.16 9.64
C LEU A 80 -4.65 11.97 10.10
N PRO A 81 -5.70 11.32 10.67
CA PRO A 81 -6.91 12.02 11.10
C PRO A 81 -6.67 12.86 12.35
N ALA A 82 -7.47 13.91 12.52
CA ALA A 82 -7.44 14.76 13.71
C ALA A 82 -7.89 14.02 14.97
N GLU A 83 -8.88 13.14 14.83
CA GLU A 83 -9.42 12.34 15.91
C GLU A 83 -9.37 10.85 15.60
N LYS A 84 -9.08 10.06 16.63
CA LYS A 84 -9.02 8.60 16.56
C LYS A 84 -9.97 8.02 17.59
N ASP A 85 -10.62 6.90 17.24
CA ASP A 85 -11.47 6.16 18.15
C ASP A 85 -11.20 4.66 18.10
N ALA A 86 -11.83 3.89 18.96
CA ALA A 86 -11.61 2.43 19.03
C ALA A 86 -12.05 1.67 17.75
N GLN A 87 -12.88 2.28 16.93
CA GLN A 87 -13.35 1.69 15.67
C GLN A 87 -12.64 2.25 14.44
N GLY A 88 -11.90 3.36 14.59
CA GLY A 88 -11.29 4.08 13.48
C GLY A 88 -12.31 4.70 12.53
N SER A 89 -13.41 5.23 13.08
CA SER A 89 -14.59 5.65 12.30
C SER A 89 -14.30 6.74 11.27
N SER A 90 -13.28 7.57 11.49
CA SER A 90 -12.84 8.60 10.54
C SER A 90 -12.28 8.02 9.23
N ALA A 91 -11.92 6.72 9.18
CA ALA A 91 -11.41 6.08 7.97
C ALA A 91 -12.43 6.04 6.82
N TRP A 92 -13.73 5.92 7.13
CA TRP A 92 -14.81 5.86 6.13
C TRP A 92 -15.75 7.06 6.18
N ASP A 93 -15.40 8.11 6.92
CA ASP A 93 -16.17 9.35 6.91
C ASP A 93 -16.05 10.00 5.51
N LYS A 94 -17.19 10.41 4.95
CA LYS A 94 -17.23 11.11 3.65
C LYS A 94 -16.44 12.42 3.63
N LYS A 95 -16.17 12.99 4.79
CA LYS A 95 -15.33 14.16 5.02
C LYS A 95 -14.00 13.82 5.69
N GLY A 96 -13.62 12.55 5.70
CA GLY A 96 -12.34 12.11 6.25
C GLY A 96 -11.16 12.68 5.46
N VAL A 97 -10.00 12.69 6.10
CA VAL A 97 -8.79 13.30 5.55
C VAL A 97 -8.41 12.76 4.17
N ILE A 98 -8.59 11.46 3.93
CA ILE A 98 -8.28 10.84 2.61
C ILE A 98 -9.32 11.22 1.57
N GLN A 99 -10.62 11.20 1.92
CA GLN A 99 -11.70 11.58 1.01
C GLN A 99 -11.55 13.04 0.57
N GLU A 100 -11.25 13.96 1.50
CA GLU A 100 -11.00 15.37 1.19
C GLU A 100 -9.72 15.56 0.35
N ALA A 101 -8.65 14.80 0.64
CA ALA A 101 -7.43 14.83 -0.17
C ALA A 101 -7.67 14.33 -1.60
N ILE A 102 -8.45 13.26 -1.77
CA ILE A 102 -8.83 12.76 -3.10
C ILE A 102 -9.59 13.83 -3.87
N HIS A 103 -10.59 14.46 -3.26
CA HIS A 103 -11.36 15.53 -3.89
C HIS A 103 -10.46 16.70 -4.31
N ALA A 104 -9.55 17.14 -3.43
CA ALA A 104 -8.63 18.24 -3.71
C ALA A 104 -7.66 17.92 -4.87
N ILE A 105 -7.15 16.68 -4.92
CA ILE A 105 -6.23 16.26 -5.98
C ILE A 105 -6.99 16.08 -7.29
N LYS A 106 -8.11 15.38 -7.31
CA LYS A 106 -8.87 15.09 -8.52
C LYS A 106 -9.48 16.34 -9.15
N ALA A 107 -9.80 17.35 -8.34
CA ALA A 107 -10.26 18.64 -8.85
C ALA A 107 -9.19 19.38 -9.66
N LYS A 108 -7.90 19.24 -9.32
CA LYS A 108 -6.79 19.94 -9.98
C LYS A 108 -6.00 19.06 -10.97
N HIS A 109 -5.84 17.79 -10.64
CA HIS A 109 -5.05 16.79 -11.39
C HIS A 109 -5.86 15.51 -11.63
N PRO A 110 -6.94 15.55 -12.42
CA PRO A 110 -7.81 14.39 -12.64
C PRO A 110 -7.08 13.19 -13.26
N GLU A 111 -5.99 13.44 -13.98
CA GLU A 111 -5.15 12.41 -14.62
C GLU A 111 -4.12 11.75 -13.68
N PHE A 112 -3.89 12.30 -12.48
CA PHE A 112 -2.97 11.69 -11.51
C PHE A 112 -3.61 10.45 -10.90
N TYR A 113 -2.95 9.29 -11.05
CA TYR A 113 -3.49 8.01 -10.60
C TYR A 113 -3.35 7.88 -9.09
N LEU A 114 -4.48 7.91 -8.39
CA LEU A 114 -4.54 7.87 -6.94
C LEU A 114 -4.82 6.48 -6.41
N ILE A 115 -3.90 6.01 -5.60
CA ILE A 115 -4.01 4.78 -4.82
C ILE A 115 -4.24 5.19 -3.37
N THR A 116 -5.07 4.46 -2.64
CA THR A 116 -5.27 4.72 -1.22
C THR A 116 -4.90 3.50 -0.39
N ASP A 117 -4.12 3.69 0.66
CA ASP A 117 -3.94 2.67 1.69
C ASP A 117 -5.27 2.41 2.40
N VAL A 118 -5.59 1.14 2.63
CA VAL A 118 -6.77 0.73 3.38
C VAL A 118 -6.30 -0.05 4.60
N CYS A 119 -6.33 0.62 5.74
CA CYS A 119 -5.95 0.07 7.04
C CYS A 119 -6.68 0.83 8.15
N MET A 120 -6.69 0.26 9.34
CA MET A 120 -7.30 0.90 10.52
C MET A 120 -6.28 1.54 11.45
N CYS A 121 -4.99 1.24 11.33
CA CYS A 121 -3.98 1.64 12.31
C CYS A 121 -3.72 3.15 12.39
N GLU A 122 -3.99 3.88 11.34
CA GLU A 122 -3.90 5.34 11.31
C GLU A 122 -5.07 5.98 12.05
N TYR A 123 -6.22 5.30 12.12
CA TYR A 123 -7.52 5.82 12.56
C TYR A 123 -7.94 5.32 13.94
N THR A 124 -7.42 4.17 14.38
CA THR A 124 -7.71 3.63 15.72
C THR A 124 -6.85 4.28 16.79
N ASP A 125 -7.45 4.55 17.97
CA ASP A 125 -6.77 5.13 19.13
C ASP A 125 -5.69 4.21 19.73
N HIS A 126 -5.83 2.89 19.51
CA HIS A 126 -4.88 1.87 19.92
C HIS A 126 -3.80 1.56 18.87
N GLY A 127 -3.92 2.05 17.63
CA GLY A 127 -2.93 1.86 16.57
C GLY A 127 -2.80 0.44 16.01
N HIS A 128 -3.68 -0.50 16.33
CA HIS A 128 -3.76 -1.80 15.64
C HIS A 128 -4.54 -1.71 14.33
N CYS A 129 -4.27 -2.65 13.41
CA CYS A 129 -4.81 -2.64 12.05
C CYS A 129 -6.27 -3.16 11.96
N GLY A 130 -6.99 -3.26 13.06
CA GLY A 130 -8.36 -3.76 13.05
C GLY A 130 -9.08 -3.53 14.37
N ILE A 131 -10.32 -4.00 14.43
CA ILE A 131 -11.20 -3.91 15.60
C ILE A 131 -10.73 -4.86 16.68
N LEU A 132 -10.64 -4.37 17.92
CA LEU A 132 -10.21 -5.19 19.05
C LEU A 132 -11.38 -5.95 19.70
N CYS A 133 -11.11 -7.21 20.07
CA CYS A 133 -11.88 -7.97 21.01
C CYS A 133 -10.99 -8.30 22.22
N GLY A 134 -11.14 -7.53 23.31
CA GLY A 134 -10.16 -7.55 24.39
C GLY A 134 -8.81 -6.93 23.95
N HIS A 135 -7.77 -7.74 23.91
CA HIS A 135 -6.43 -7.33 23.47
C HIS A 135 -6.03 -7.90 22.10
N GLU A 136 -6.93 -8.60 21.42
CA GLU A 136 -6.66 -9.22 20.12
C GLU A 136 -7.47 -8.55 19.01
N VAL A 137 -6.93 -8.53 17.81
CA VAL A 137 -7.65 -8.05 16.63
C VAL A 137 -8.66 -9.11 16.19
N ASP A 138 -9.93 -8.72 16.11
CA ASP A 138 -11.02 -9.56 15.59
C ASP A 138 -11.01 -9.46 14.06
N ASN A 139 -10.58 -10.52 13.40
CA ASN A 139 -10.46 -10.59 11.95
C ASN A 139 -11.79 -10.24 11.26
N ASP A 140 -12.84 -10.96 11.59
CA ASP A 140 -14.11 -10.91 10.85
C ASP A 140 -14.82 -9.55 11.01
N LYS A 141 -14.81 -8.98 12.22
CA LYS A 141 -15.33 -7.61 12.42
C LYS A 141 -14.51 -6.55 11.70
N THR A 142 -13.21 -6.80 11.53
CA THR A 142 -12.34 -5.88 10.81
C THR A 142 -12.65 -5.85 9.31
N LEU A 143 -13.06 -6.97 8.71
CA LEU A 143 -13.44 -7.02 7.29
C LEU A 143 -14.55 -6.02 6.95
N GLU A 144 -15.53 -5.85 7.84
CA GLU A 144 -16.63 -4.91 7.62
C GLU A 144 -16.15 -3.44 7.52
N VAL A 145 -15.24 -3.04 8.42
CA VAL A 145 -14.75 -1.66 8.45
C VAL A 145 -13.76 -1.39 7.32
N LEU A 146 -12.92 -2.37 6.96
CA LEU A 146 -12.04 -2.28 5.80
C LEU A 146 -12.83 -2.14 4.49
N SER A 147 -13.91 -2.91 4.34
CA SER A 147 -14.79 -2.83 3.17
C SER A 147 -15.45 -1.45 3.06
N LYS A 148 -15.97 -0.91 4.17
CA LYS A 148 -16.54 0.46 4.21
C LYS A 148 -15.50 1.52 3.85
N THR A 149 -14.28 1.39 4.38
CA THR A 149 -13.17 2.31 4.10
C THR A 149 -12.81 2.29 2.62
N ALA A 150 -12.59 1.11 2.04
CA ALA A 150 -12.29 0.96 0.62
C ALA A 150 -13.38 1.57 -0.27
N LEU A 151 -14.64 1.28 0.01
CA LEU A 151 -15.78 1.84 -0.74
C LEU A 151 -15.81 3.38 -0.64
N SER A 152 -15.63 3.95 0.55
CA SER A 152 -15.66 5.40 0.73
C SER A 152 -14.54 6.12 -0.04
N HIS A 153 -13.34 5.51 -0.11
CA HIS A 153 -12.23 6.02 -0.90
C HIS A 153 -12.54 6.01 -2.41
N VAL A 154 -13.13 4.92 -2.89
CA VAL A 154 -13.53 4.79 -4.30
C VAL A 154 -14.65 5.76 -4.65
N GLU A 155 -15.66 5.90 -3.80
CA GLU A 155 -16.74 6.90 -3.98
C GLU A 155 -16.20 8.33 -3.98
N ALA A 156 -15.11 8.62 -3.26
CA ALA A 156 -14.44 9.92 -3.30
C ALA A 156 -13.60 10.14 -4.57
N GLY A 157 -13.30 9.09 -5.34
CA GLY A 157 -12.58 9.16 -6.62
C GLY A 157 -11.19 8.53 -6.64
N ALA A 158 -10.85 7.64 -5.70
CA ALA A 158 -9.64 6.83 -5.77
C ALA A 158 -9.68 5.89 -6.98
N ASP A 159 -8.55 5.77 -7.69
CA ASP A 159 -8.44 4.90 -8.87
C ASP A 159 -8.11 3.44 -8.50
N MET A 160 -7.55 3.21 -7.32
CA MET A 160 -7.14 1.89 -6.81
C MET A 160 -7.13 1.90 -5.29
N VAL A 161 -7.45 0.78 -4.66
CA VAL A 161 -7.31 0.59 -3.21
C VAL A 161 -6.20 -0.41 -2.89
N ALA A 162 -5.49 -0.18 -1.78
CA ALA A 162 -4.33 -0.97 -1.37
C ALA A 162 -4.46 -1.45 0.09
N PRO A 163 -5.18 -2.57 0.35
CA PRO A 163 -5.36 -3.11 1.69
C PRO A 163 -4.03 -3.55 2.31
N SER A 164 -3.70 -3.01 3.48
CA SER A 164 -2.41 -3.23 4.15
C SER A 164 -2.52 -3.82 5.56
N ASP A 165 -3.70 -4.23 5.95
CA ASP A 165 -4.08 -4.68 7.28
C ASP A 165 -3.62 -6.10 7.63
N MET A 166 -3.56 -7.01 6.66
CA MET A 166 -3.23 -8.45 6.77
C MET A 166 -4.32 -9.31 7.43
N MET A 167 -5.59 -8.92 7.34
CA MET A 167 -6.69 -9.78 7.77
C MET A 167 -6.98 -10.87 6.74
N ASP A 168 -7.35 -12.07 7.19
CA ASP A 168 -7.75 -13.16 6.30
C ASP A 168 -9.07 -12.81 5.59
N GLY A 169 -9.16 -13.04 4.28
CA GLY A 169 -10.36 -12.81 3.49
C GLY A 169 -10.66 -11.34 3.15
N ARG A 170 -9.76 -10.41 3.45
CA ARG A 170 -9.98 -8.97 3.25
C ARG A 170 -10.13 -8.58 1.78
N ILE A 171 -9.40 -9.24 0.90
CA ILE A 171 -9.47 -8.94 -0.54
C ILE A 171 -10.83 -9.33 -1.09
N ALA A 172 -11.34 -10.53 -0.74
CA ALA A 172 -12.67 -10.99 -1.13
C ALA A 172 -13.76 -10.05 -0.60
N ALA A 173 -13.66 -9.61 0.67
CA ALA A 173 -14.63 -8.70 1.28
C ALA A 173 -14.66 -7.33 0.57
N ILE A 174 -13.49 -6.75 0.28
CA ILE A 174 -13.36 -5.48 -0.44
C ILE A 174 -13.85 -5.64 -1.89
N ARG A 175 -13.46 -6.71 -2.59
CA ARG A 175 -13.93 -6.96 -3.96
C ARG A 175 -15.44 -7.07 -4.02
N ALA A 176 -16.03 -7.82 -3.10
CA ALA A 176 -17.48 -8.01 -3.05
C ALA A 176 -18.25 -6.68 -2.85
N ILE A 177 -17.82 -5.82 -1.94
CA ILE A 177 -18.50 -4.54 -1.71
C ILE A 177 -18.33 -3.57 -2.90
N LEU A 178 -17.15 -3.53 -3.51
CA LEU A 178 -16.91 -2.70 -4.69
C LEU A 178 -17.79 -3.16 -5.86
N ASP A 179 -17.91 -4.46 -6.10
CA ASP A 179 -18.75 -5.02 -7.15
C ASP A 179 -20.23 -4.75 -6.91
N GLN A 180 -20.71 -4.83 -5.66
CA GLN A 180 -22.09 -4.51 -5.28
C GLN A 180 -22.47 -3.05 -5.49
N HIS A 181 -21.48 -2.14 -5.55
CA HIS A 181 -21.69 -0.69 -5.74
C HIS A 181 -21.23 -0.21 -7.12
N ASP A 182 -21.22 -1.09 -8.13
CA ASP A 182 -20.88 -0.78 -9.52
C ASP A 182 -19.42 -0.33 -9.75
N HIS A 183 -18.50 -0.74 -8.86
CA HIS A 183 -17.06 -0.43 -8.94
C HIS A 183 -16.19 -1.63 -9.36
N GLN A 184 -16.69 -2.52 -10.23
CA GLN A 184 -16.01 -3.74 -10.69
C GLN A 184 -14.66 -3.47 -11.37
N ASN A 185 -14.48 -2.27 -11.92
CA ASN A 185 -13.26 -1.90 -12.65
C ASN A 185 -12.18 -1.24 -11.77
N VAL A 186 -12.43 -1.08 -10.47
CA VAL A 186 -11.41 -0.54 -9.55
C VAL A 186 -10.45 -1.64 -9.14
N PRO A 187 -9.14 -1.51 -9.45
CA PRO A 187 -8.16 -2.54 -9.08
C PRO A 187 -7.89 -2.57 -7.58
N ILE A 188 -7.45 -3.73 -7.09
CA ILE A 188 -6.98 -3.95 -5.72
C ILE A 188 -5.50 -4.31 -5.74
N MET A 189 -4.66 -3.49 -5.09
CA MET A 189 -3.23 -3.77 -4.86
C MET A 189 -3.05 -4.28 -3.43
N ALA A 190 -2.99 -5.60 -3.27
CA ALA A 190 -2.91 -6.24 -1.97
C ALA A 190 -1.50 -6.21 -1.39
N TYR A 191 -1.37 -5.84 -0.12
CA TYR A 191 -0.14 -6.09 0.65
C TYR A 191 -0.11 -7.57 1.06
N SER A 192 0.09 -8.43 0.08
CA SER A 192 -0.07 -9.88 0.21
C SER A 192 0.98 -10.52 1.13
N ALA A 193 2.20 -10.00 1.11
CA ALA A 193 3.27 -10.50 1.97
C ALA A 193 3.83 -9.35 2.81
N LYS A 194 3.15 -9.01 3.90
CA LYS A 194 3.58 -7.98 4.85
C LYS A 194 4.12 -8.61 6.12
N TYR A 195 5.44 -8.53 6.28
CA TYR A 195 6.16 -9.14 7.39
C TYR A 195 6.17 -8.27 8.65
N ALA A 196 6.18 -8.90 9.82
CA ALA A 196 6.43 -8.23 11.10
C ALA A 196 7.90 -7.82 11.20
N SER A 197 8.24 -6.65 10.65
CA SER A 197 9.61 -6.19 10.47
C SER A 197 9.97 -5.02 11.37
N ALA A 198 11.23 -4.99 11.83
CA ALA A 198 11.81 -3.83 12.53
C ALA A 198 12.02 -2.61 11.61
N PHE A 199 12.05 -2.80 10.29
CA PHE A 199 12.23 -1.71 9.31
C PHE A 199 11.06 -0.73 9.22
N TYR A 200 9.93 -0.97 9.91
CA TYR A 200 8.78 -0.06 9.89
C TYR A 200 8.90 1.17 10.80
N GLY A 201 9.98 1.31 11.57
CA GLY A 201 10.16 2.44 12.48
C GLY A 201 9.86 3.80 11.83
N PRO A 202 10.58 4.19 10.77
CA PRO A 202 10.37 5.46 10.07
C PRO A 202 8.96 5.63 9.51
N PHE A 203 8.39 4.56 8.94
CA PHE A 203 7.04 4.60 8.39
C PHE A 203 5.97 4.77 9.48
N ARG A 204 6.11 4.08 10.63
CA ARG A 204 5.16 4.21 11.75
C ARG A 204 5.15 5.62 12.31
N GLU A 205 6.30 6.29 12.35
CA GLU A 205 6.39 7.70 12.72
C GLU A 205 5.68 8.58 11.69
N ALA A 206 5.95 8.36 10.40
CA ALA A 206 5.34 9.12 9.32
C ALA A 206 3.82 8.99 9.26
N ALA A 207 3.29 7.78 9.45
CA ALA A 207 1.85 7.49 9.41
C ALA A 207 1.14 7.66 10.77
N GLY A 208 1.85 8.01 11.84
CA GLY A 208 1.28 8.13 13.18
C GLY A 208 0.57 6.85 13.66
N SER A 209 1.07 5.67 13.23
CA SER A 209 0.38 4.38 13.33
C SER A 209 1.08 3.37 14.25
N ALA A 210 1.90 3.82 15.19
CA ALA A 210 2.52 2.93 16.16
C ALA A 210 1.46 2.32 17.09
N PRO A 211 1.48 0.98 17.34
CA PRO A 211 0.57 0.38 18.31
C PRO A 211 0.84 0.89 19.71
N SER A 212 -0.23 1.20 20.46
CA SER A 212 -0.13 1.72 21.84
C SER A 212 0.24 0.63 22.86
N PHE A 213 0.06 -0.65 22.50
CA PHE A 213 0.43 -1.82 23.29
C PHE A 213 0.76 -3.01 22.39
N GLY A 214 1.48 -4.01 22.92
CA GLY A 214 1.80 -5.25 22.20
C GLY A 214 2.63 -5.04 20.94
N ASP A 215 2.37 -5.89 19.96
CA ASP A 215 2.98 -5.81 18.62
C ASP A 215 1.97 -6.30 17.55
N ARG A 216 2.42 -6.44 16.31
CA ARG A 216 1.56 -6.86 15.18
C ARG A 216 1.84 -8.28 14.68
N LYS A 217 2.56 -9.10 15.46
CA LYS A 217 2.97 -10.44 15.03
C LYS A 217 1.82 -11.45 14.96
N SER A 218 0.67 -11.14 15.57
CA SER A 218 -0.52 -11.98 15.49
C SER A 218 -1.21 -11.93 14.12
N TYR A 219 -0.93 -10.89 13.30
CA TYR A 219 -1.53 -10.74 11.97
C TYR A 219 -0.53 -10.35 10.87
N GLN A 220 0.64 -9.79 11.17
CA GLN A 220 1.72 -9.65 10.20
C GLN A 220 2.56 -10.92 10.18
N MET A 221 3.02 -11.31 8.99
CA MET A 221 3.75 -12.55 8.77
C MET A 221 5.04 -12.64 9.55
N ASP A 222 5.37 -13.85 10.02
CA ASP A 222 6.66 -14.15 10.60
C ASP A 222 7.77 -14.04 9.52
N PRO A 223 8.85 -13.24 9.77
CA PRO A 223 9.94 -13.06 8.81
C PRO A 223 10.69 -14.35 8.46
N HIS A 224 10.50 -15.44 9.20
CA HIS A 224 11.12 -16.74 8.93
C HIS A 224 10.32 -17.64 7.99
N ASN A 225 9.10 -17.23 7.59
CA ASN A 225 8.12 -18.08 6.89
C ASN A 225 7.96 -17.70 5.41
N ARG A 226 8.97 -17.97 4.58
CA ARG A 226 8.89 -17.72 3.13
C ARG A 226 7.71 -18.43 2.44
N LYS A 227 7.42 -19.70 2.82
CA LYS A 227 6.33 -20.47 2.20
C LYS A 227 4.95 -19.88 2.48
N GLU A 228 4.80 -19.23 3.63
CA GLU A 228 3.59 -18.50 4.00
C GLU A 228 3.34 -17.34 3.03
N ALA A 229 4.39 -16.56 2.68
CA ALA A 229 4.26 -15.49 1.69
C ALA A 229 3.69 -15.96 0.35
N VAL A 230 4.13 -17.12 -0.12
CA VAL A 230 3.60 -17.70 -1.37
C VAL A 230 2.12 -18.08 -1.22
N LYS A 231 1.76 -18.66 -0.07
CA LYS A 231 0.37 -19.00 0.24
C LYS A 231 -0.53 -17.75 0.31
N GLU A 232 -0.09 -16.72 1.03
CA GLU A 232 -0.83 -15.45 1.15
C GLU A 232 -1.03 -14.78 -0.22
N CYS A 233 0.03 -14.75 -1.05
CA CYS A 233 -0.08 -14.25 -2.42
C CYS A 233 -1.10 -15.04 -3.26
N ALA A 234 -1.13 -16.36 -3.13
CA ALA A 234 -2.09 -17.21 -3.85
C ALA A 234 -3.54 -16.96 -3.38
N LEU A 235 -3.74 -16.87 -2.07
CA LEU A 235 -5.06 -16.56 -1.48
C LEU A 235 -5.56 -15.18 -1.95
N ASP A 236 -4.73 -14.14 -1.88
CA ASP A 236 -5.12 -12.81 -2.33
C ASP A 236 -5.50 -12.78 -3.83
N VAL A 237 -4.82 -13.56 -4.67
CA VAL A 237 -5.18 -13.70 -6.10
C VAL A 237 -6.54 -14.41 -6.25
N ASP A 238 -6.75 -15.51 -5.55
CA ASP A 238 -8.02 -16.25 -5.59
C ASP A 238 -9.18 -15.39 -5.04
N GLU A 239 -8.91 -14.47 -4.14
CA GLU A 239 -9.85 -13.48 -3.59
C GLU A 239 -10.10 -12.27 -4.52
N GLY A 240 -9.31 -12.08 -5.57
CA GLY A 240 -9.50 -11.03 -6.57
C GLY A 240 -8.53 -9.86 -6.50
N ALA A 241 -7.33 -10.03 -5.95
CA ALA A 241 -6.26 -9.05 -6.06
C ALA A 241 -5.72 -8.94 -7.50
N ASP A 242 -5.52 -7.72 -7.98
CA ASP A 242 -4.96 -7.44 -9.30
C ASP A 242 -3.44 -7.26 -9.27
N ILE A 243 -2.92 -6.74 -8.15
CA ILE A 243 -1.49 -6.49 -7.91
C ILE A 243 -1.12 -7.02 -6.53
N LEU A 244 0.03 -7.71 -6.46
CA LEU A 244 0.59 -8.23 -5.21
C LEU A 244 1.78 -7.39 -4.76
N MET A 245 1.87 -7.10 -3.47
CA MET A 245 2.96 -6.33 -2.86
C MET A 245 3.64 -7.12 -1.75
N VAL A 246 4.96 -7.04 -1.71
CA VAL A 246 5.79 -7.53 -0.59
C VAL A 246 6.28 -6.33 0.22
N LYS A 247 6.06 -6.32 1.53
CA LYS A 247 6.48 -5.23 2.42
C LYS A 247 7.08 -5.75 3.73
N PRO A 248 8.28 -5.25 4.08
CA PRO A 248 9.21 -4.50 3.24
C PRO A 248 9.87 -5.43 2.22
N ALA A 249 10.20 -4.92 1.02
CA ALA A 249 10.71 -5.77 -0.05
C ALA A 249 12.20 -6.11 0.09
N LEU A 250 13.03 -5.14 0.47
CA LEU A 250 14.50 -5.23 0.41
C LEU A 250 15.08 -6.43 1.19
N SER A 251 14.52 -6.76 2.35
CA SER A 251 14.97 -7.86 3.19
C SER A 251 14.31 -9.20 2.87
N TYR A 252 13.37 -9.23 1.91
CA TYR A 252 12.55 -10.39 1.56
C TYR A 252 12.50 -10.62 0.05
N LEU A 253 13.66 -10.51 -0.62
CA LEU A 253 13.79 -10.67 -2.06
C LEU A 253 13.42 -12.08 -2.55
N ASP A 254 13.50 -13.06 -1.68
CA ASP A 254 13.03 -14.42 -1.90
C ASP A 254 11.49 -14.46 -2.10
N ALA A 255 10.74 -13.69 -1.33
CA ALA A 255 9.30 -13.51 -1.54
C ALA A 255 9.01 -12.66 -2.79
N VAL A 256 9.75 -11.55 -2.99
CA VAL A 256 9.61 -10.68 -4.17
C VAL A 256 9.76 -11.46 -5.48
N SER A 257 10.68 -12.42 -5.53
CA SER A 257 10.90 -13.24 -6.73
C SER A 257 9.66 -14.04 -7.15
N TYR A 258 8.77 -14.38 -6.23
CA TYR A 258 7.52 -15.11 -6.53
C TYR A 258 6.42 -14.22 -7.08
N THR A 259 6.37 -12.95 -6.72
CA THR A 259 5.36 -12.01 -7.25
C THR A 259 5.60 -11.64 -8.72
N HIS A 260 6.81 -11.91 -9.23
CA HIS A 260 7.20 -11.69 -10.63
C HIS A 260 7.21 -12.98 -11.47
N LEU A 261 7.13 -14.14 -10.83
CA LEU A 261 6.89 -15.37 -11.54
C LEU A 261 5.41 -15.38 -11.92
N THR A 262 5.13 -15.46 -13.23
CA THR A 262 3.78 -15.68 -13.73
C THR A 262 3.13 -16.77 -12.89
N LEU A 263 2.06 -16.43 -12.17
CA LEU A 263 1.21 -17.43 -11.55
C LEU A 263 0.88 -18.46 -12.63
N PRO A 264 1.00 -19.76 -12.36
CA PRO A 264 0.63 -20.75 -13.36
C PRO A 264 -0.82 -20.46 -13.73
N THR A 265 -1.02 -20.03 -14.98
CA THR A 265 -2.34 -19.97 -15.56
C THR A 265 -2.84 -21.41 -15.55
N HIS A 266 -3.75 -21.71 -14.65
CA HIS A 266 -4.46 -22.96 -14.67
C HIS A 266 -5.24 -23.03 -15.98
N SER A 267 -4.64 -23.76 -16.95
CA SER A 267 -5.32 -24.20 -18.17
C SER A 267 -6.21 -25.38 -17.87
#